data_e9167a261c79b0a5db8f193d2040119c
#
_entry.id   e9167a261c79b0a5db8f193d2040119c
#
_cell.length_a   1.000
_cell.length_b   1.000
_cell.length_c   1.000
_cell.angle_alpha   90.00
_cell.angle_beta   90.00
_cell.angle_gamma   90.00
#
_symmetry.space_group_name_H-M   'P 1'
#
loop_
_entity.id
_entity.type
_entity.pdbx_description
1 polymer ?
#
loop_
_entity_poly.entity_id
_entity_poly.type
_entity_poly.pdbx_seq_one_letter_code
_entity_poly.pdbx_strand_id
1 'polypeptide(L)'
;HGFPTFAVSIAVEHKGRLEHAVIYDPMRQEFFTASRGDGAQLEGRKIRVSSQRTLEGSLIGTGLPFRMDPGLVDSYLAMLKVIMGTAAGVRRPGSAALDLAYVAAGRLDGFWEFGLQPWDTAAGVLLIQEAGGRVGTPTGADYSLGQNIVAGNPKVYEELLAALGPLTPAALRA
;
A
#
# COMPACT_ATOMS: atom_id res chain seq x y z
N HIS A 1 17.98 8.90 12.36
CA HIS A 1 17.60 8.69 13.77
C HIS A 1 17.86 7.26 14.25
N GLY A 2 18.33 6.35 13.40
CA GLY A 2 18.53 4.95 13.78
C GLY A 2 17.24 4.15 14.02
N PHE A 3 16.08 4.68 13.60
CA PHE A 3 14.82 3.93 13.68
C PHE A 3 14.84 2.78 12.67
N PRO A 4 14.63 1.50 13.11
CA PRO A 4 14.95 0.33 12.31
C PRO A 4 13.81 -0.05 11.34
N THR A 5 13.33 0.91 10.54
CA THR A 5 12.31 0.68 9.51
C THR A 5 12.78 1.34 8.22
N PHE A 6 13.37 0.53 7.34
CA PHE A 6 13.83 0.94 6.02
C PHE A 6 13.93 -0.30 5.11
N ALA A 7 13.95 -0.09 3.80
CA ALA A 7 14.03 -1.17 2.84
C ALA A 7 14.91 -0.81 1.64
N VAL A 8 15.40 -1.82 0.96
CA VAL A 8 15.82 -1.73 -0.45
C VAL A 8 14.59 -2.03 -1.30
N SER A 9 14.24 -1.11 -2.21
CA SER A 9 13.10 -1.26 -3.12
C SER A 9 13.57 -1.10 -4.55
N ILE A 10 13.38 -2.13 -5.37
CA ILE A 10 13.82 -2.17 -6.77
C ILE A 10 12.65 -2.67 -7.61
N ALA A 11 12.33 -1.95 -8.68
CA ALA A 11 11.39 -2.39 -9.69
C ALA A 11 12.00 -2.26 -11.09
N VAL A 12 11.65 -3.17 -11.98
CA VAL A 12 12.01 -3.10 -13.40
C VAL A 12 10.75 -2.84 -14.18
N GLU A 13 10.75 -1.72 -14.92
CA GLU A 13 9.70 -1.40 -15.87
C GLU A 13 10.22 -1.59 -17.30
N HIS A 14 9.43 -2.25 -18.14
CA HIS A 14 9.70 -2.40 -19.56
C HIS A 14 8.45 -2.02 -20.37
N LYS A 15 8.61 -1.08 -21.28
CA LYS A 15 7.52 -0.57 -22.14
C LYS A 15 6.27 -0.14 -21.35
N GLY A 16 6.45 0.59 -20.24
CA GLY A 16 5.37 1.09 -19.40
C GLY A 16 4.71 0.03 -18.52
N ARG A 17 5.32 -1.16 -18.35
CA ARG A 17 4.81 -2.23 -17.51
C ARG A 17 5.85 -2.68 -16.49
N LEU A 18 5.43 -2.82 -15.25
CA LEU A 18 6.26 -3.41 -14.20
C LEU A 18 6.41 -4.91 -14.48
N GLU A 19 7.63 -5.38 -14.61
CA GLU A 19 7.95 -6.77 -14.94
C GLU A 19 8.57 -7.52 -13.76
N HIS A 20 9.44 -6.86 -12.98
CA HIS A 20 10.07 -7.47 -11.81
C HIS A 20 10.07 -6.53 -10.62
N ALA A 21 9.97 -7.08 -9.43
CA ALA A 21 10.01 -6.35 -8.17
C ALA A 21 10.80 -7.09 -7.10
N VAL A 22 11.54 -6.30 -6.32
CA VAL A 22 12.24 -6.76 -5.11
C VAL A 22 12.03 -5.72 -4.01
N ILE A 23 11.62 -6.17 -2.83
CA ILE A 23 11.70 -5.41 -1.59
C ILE A 23 12.45 -6.25 -0.57
N TYR A 24 13.51 -5.69 0.01
CA TYR A 24 14.28 -6.34 1.06
C TYR A 24 14.22 -5.53 2.35
N ASP A 25 13.80 -6.16 3.44
CA ASP A 25 13.85 -5.63 4.80
C ASP A 25 15.16 -6.12 5.47
N PRO A 26 16.18 -5.27 5.60
CA PRO A 26 17.45 -5.69 6.18
C PRO A 26 17.34 -6.01 7.69
N MET A 27 16.38 -5.41 8.38
CA MET A 27 16.23 -5.58 9.83
C MET A 27 15.56 -6.90 10.19
N ARG A 28 14.66 -7.38 9.32
CA ARG A 28 13.98 -8.68 9.47
C ARG A 28 14.59 -9.76 8.62
N GLN A 29 15.52 -9.38 7.71
CA GLN A 29 16.12 -10.27 6.72
C GLN A 29 15.07 -10.96 5.85
N GLU A 30 14.05 -10.19 5.43
CA GLU A 30 12.94 -10.67 4.62
C GLU A 30 13.07 -10.17 3.19
N PHE A 31 13.00 -11.10 2.24
CA PHE A 31 13.18 -10.85 0.81
C PHE A 31 11.88 -11.12 0.04
N PHE A 32 11.20 -10.06 -0.36
CA PHE A 32 9.97 -10.11 -1.15
C PHE A 32 10.30 -9.95 -2.63
N THR A 33 9.79 -10.84 -3.47
CA THR A 33 9.99 -10.80 -4.92
C THR A 33 8.71 -11.02 -5.68
N ALA A 34 8.60 -10.43 -6.86
CA ALA A 34 7.57 -10.75 -7.83
C ALA A 34 8.12 -10.64 -9.26
N SER A 35 7.62 -11.50 -10.14
CA SER A 35 7.73 -11.35 -11.58
C SER A 35 6.33 -11.45 -12.17
N ARG A 36 6.07 -10.61 -13.17
CA ARG A 36 4.74 -10.56 -13.78
C ARG A 36 4.33 -11.92 -14.34
N GLY A 37 3.17 -12.42 -13.87
CA GLY A 37 2.61 -13.73 -14.26
C GLY A 37 3.13 -14.91 -13.45
N ASP A 38 4.17 -14.74 -12.61
CA ASP A 38 4.78 -15.84 -11.84
C ASP A 38 4.32 -15.85 -10.37
N GLY A 39 3.64 -14.78 -9.95
CA GLY A 39 3.19 -14.57 -8.57
C GLY A 39 4.24 -13.87 -7.70
N ALA A 40 3.83 -13.55 -6.46
CA ALA A 40 4.67 -12.94 -5.44
C ALA A 40 5.20 -13.99 -4.46
N GLN A 41 6.40 -13.74 -3.91
CA GLN A 41 7.07 -14.65 -2.99
C GLN A 41 7.71 -13.89 -1.83
N LEU A 42 7.77 -14.52 -0.65
CA LEU A 42 8.58 -14.15 0.49
C LEU A 42 9.55 -15.32 0.78
N GLU A 43 10.86 -15.06 0.77
CA GLU A 43 11.90 -16.08 0.98
C GLU A 43 11.70 -17.31 0.06
N GLY A 44 11.35 -17.08 -1.23
CA GLY A 44 11.10 -18.12 -2.22
C GLY A 44 9.77 -18.89 -2.04
N ARG A 45 8.96 -18.55 -1.05
CA ARG A 45 7.65 -19.16 -0.82
C ARG A 45 6.54 -18.26 -1.35
N LYS A 46 5.61 -18.81 -2.11
CA LYS A 46 4.45 -18.07 -2.64
C LYS A 46 3.65 -17.42 -1.53
N ILE A 47 3.35 -16.13 -1.70
CA ILE A 47 2.48 -15.36 -0.81
C ILE A 47 1.19 -14.93 -1.51
N ARG A 48 0.20 -14.60 -0.72
CA ARG A 48 -1.08 -14.03 -1.15
C ARG A 48 -1.52 -12.94 -0.19
N VAL A 49 -2.29 -12.00 -0.70
CA VAL A 49 -3.00 -11.03 0.15
C VAL A 49 -3.92 -11.76 1.13
N SER A 50 -4.31 -11.10 2.19
CA SER A 50 -5.17 -11.69 3.23
C SER A 50 -6.55 -12.09 2.70
N SER A 51 -7.24 -12.91 3.46
CA SER A 51 -8.62 -13.33 3.19
C SER A 51 -9.66 -12.52 3.99
N GLN A 52 -9.25 -11.43 4.63
CA GLN A 52 -10.14 -10.54 5.37
C GLN A 52 -11.24 -10.01 4.44
N ARG A 53 -12.48 -10.00 4.90
CA ARG A 53 -13.64 -9.73 4.06
C ARG A 53 -14.21 -8.34 4.22
N THR A 54 -13.98 -7.71 5.36
CA THR A 54 -14.52 -6.39 5.72
C THR A 54 -13.45 -5.51 6.33
N LEU A 55 -13.67 -4.20 6.30
CA LEU A 55 -12.81 -3.25 7.00
C LEU A 55 -12.86 -3.47 8.53
N GLU A 56 -14.01 -3.91 9.06
CA GLU A 56 -14.14 -4.33 10.45
C GLU A 56 -13.21 -5.53 10.72
N GLY A 57 -12.38 -5.40 11.74
CA GLY A 57 -11.37 -6.40 12.09
C GLY A 57 -10.11 -6.41 11.22
N SER A 58 -10.01 -5.52 10.22
CA SER A 58 -8.81 -5.42 9.37
C SER A 58 -7.67 -4.66 10.05
N LEU A 59 -6.44 -4.94 9.62
CA LEU A 59 -5.23 -4.20 9.99
C LEU A 59 -4.77 -3.36 8.80
N ILE A 60 -4.80 -2.03 8.94
CA ILE A 60 -4.56 -1.11 7.85
C ILE A 60 -3.26 -0.36 8.03
N GLY A 61 -2.43 -0.33 6.99
CA GLY A 61 -1.21 0.49 6.92
C GLY A 61 -1.49 1.89 6.38
N THR A 62 -0.71 2.88 6.79
CA THR A 62 -0.78 4.25 6.27
C THR A 62 0.49 5.04 6.53
N GLY A 63 0.68 6.15 5.81
CA GLY A 63 1.66 7.19 6.11
C GLY A 63 0.98 8.48 6.59
N LEU A 64 1.74 9.36 7.22
CA LEU A 64 1.25 10.67 7.65
C LEU A 64 1.74 11.77 6.68
N PRO A 65 0.93 12.77 6.38
CA PRO A 65 1.22 13.77 5.34
C PRO A 65 2.15 14.88 5.84
N PHE A 66 3.38 14.57 6.24
CA PHE A 66 4.32 15.56 6.78
C PHE A 66 4.75 16.65 5.79
N ARG A 67 4.57 16.42 4.50
CA ARG A 67 4.97 17.36 3.43
C ARG A 67 3.79 17.88 2.63
N MET A 68 2.56 17.63 3.10
CA MET A 68 1.36 18.13 2.46
C MET A 68 1.08 19.58 2.84
N ASP A 69 0.29 20.23 1.97
CA ASP A 69 -0.34 21.51 2.31
C ASP A 69 -1.11 21.35 3.64
N PRO A 70 -0.93 22.26 4.61
CA PRO A 70 -1.67 22.23 5.88
C PRO A 70 -3.19 22.10 5.70
N GLY A 71 -3.77 22.65 4.62
CA GLY A 71 -5.18 22.52 4.31
C GLY A 71 -5.65 21.07 3.98
N LEU A 72 -4.73 20.17 3.67
CA LEU A 72 -5.04 18.77 3.39
C LEU A 72 -4.91 17.86 4.63
N VAL A 73 -4.26 18.34 5.68
CA VAL A 73 -4.06 17.57 6.93
C VAL A 73 -5.40 17.24 7.59
N ASP A 74 -6.33 18.18 7.65
CA ASP A 74 -7.65 17.96 8.25
C ASP A 74 -8.44 16.88 7.51
N SER A 75 -8.36 16.88 6.17
CA SER A 75 -8.99 15.83 5.35
C SER A 75 -8.37 14.46 5.64
N TYR A 76 -7.05 14.40 5.74
CA TYR A 76 -6.36 13.15 6.10
C TYR A 76 -6.75 12.66 7.51
N LEU A 77 -6.82 13.56 8.49
CA LEU A 77 -7.25 13.21 9.85
C LEU A 77 -8.71 12.73 9.89
N ALA A 78 -9.59 13.31 9.06
CA ALA A 78 -10.96 12.81 8.92
C ALA A 78 -11.00 11.38 8.36
N MET A 79 -10.18 11.08 7.34
CA MET A 79 -10.01 9.72 6.80
C MET A 79 -9.50 8.76 7.88
N LEU A 80 -8.43 9.15 8.57
CA LEU A 80 -7.85 8.34 9.65
C LEU A 80 -8.88 8.05 10.74
N LYS A 81 -9.69 9.04 11.13
CA LYS A 81 -10.76 8.88 12.13
C LYS A 81 -11.79 7.84 11.71
N VAL A 82 -12.22 7.83 10.45
CA VAL A 82 -13.17 6.83 9.94
C VAL A 82 -12.56 5.43 9.97
N ILE A 83 -11.33 5.27 9.50
CA ILE A 83 -10.65 3.97 9.52
C ILE A 83 -10.43 3.47 10.95
N MET A 84 -9.99 4.33 11.88
CA MET A 84 -9.80 3.97 13.29
C MET A 84 -11.11 3.57 13.99
N GLY A 85 -12.24 4.10 13.54
CA GLY A 85 -13.56 3.77 14.09
C GLY A 85 -14.10 2.41 13.63
N THR A 86 -13.50 1.79 12.60
CA THR A 86 -14.00 0.57 11.97
C THR A 86 -12.97 -0.57 12.00
N ALA A 87 -11.71 -0.28 11.65
CA ALA A 87 -10.65 -1.29 11.57
C ALA A 87 -10.20 -1.78 12.96
N ALA A 88 -9.66 -2.99 13.04
CA ALA A 88 -9.04 -3.50 14.28
C ALA A 88 -7.81 -2.72 14.70
N GLY A 89 -7.15 -2.06 13.75
CA GLY A 89 -6.02 -1.20 14.05
C GLY A 89 -5.39 -0.57 12.82
N VAL A 90 -4.65 0.51 13.09
CA VAL A 90 -3.86 1.21 12.07
C VAL A 90 -2.37 1.08 12.41
N ARG A 91 -1.55 0.91 11.40
CA ARG A 91 -0.08 0.85 11.50
C ARG A 91 0.54 1.96 10.67
N ARG A 92 1.54 2.61 11.25
CA ARG A 92 2.35 3.64 10.58
C ARG A 92 3.83 3.37 10.83
N PRO A 93 4.41 2.33 10.19
CA PRO A 93 5.82 1.95 10.43
C PRO A 93 6.81 2.95 9.84
N GLY A 94 6.45 3.62 8.74
CA GLY A 94 7.27 4.67 8.12
C GLY A 94 8.10 4.22 6.90
N SER A 95 7.72 3.12 6.28
CA SER A 95 8.26 2.66 4.99
C SER A 95 7.14 2.12 4.12
N ALA A 96 6.64 2.94 3.19
CA ALA A 96 5.57 2.55 2.28
C ALA A 96 5.90 1.28 1.48
N ALA A 97 7.16 1.09 1.08
CA ALA A 97 7.59 -0.13 0.40
C ALA A 97 7.35 -1.38 1.25
N LEU A 98 7.70 -1.34 2.56
CA LEU A 98 7.43 -2.46 3.48
C LEU A 98 5.94 -2.63 3.74
N ASP A 99 5.19 -1.54 3.90
CA ASP A 99 3.74 -1.61 4.09
C ASP A 99 3.05 -2.32 2.91
N LEU A 100 3.43 -1.99 1.67
CA LEU A 100 2.91 -2.63 0.47
C LEU A 100 3.35 -4.10 0.37
N ALA A 101 4.59 -4.43 0.74
CA ALA A 101 5.06 -5.82 0.83
C ALA A 101 4.25 -6.62 1.87
N TYR A 102 3.89 -6.00 2.99
CA TYR A 102 3.06 -6.64 4.03
C TYR A 102 1.62 -6.82 3.59
N VAL A 103 1.07 -5.92 2.77
CA VAL A 103 -0.23 -6.15 2.13
C VAL A 103 -0.14 -7.37 1.19
N ALA A 104 0.89 -7.46 0.36
CA ALA A 104 1.10 -8.61 -0.53
C ALA A 104 1.25 -9.95 0.22
N ALA A 105 1.85 -9.90 1.42
CA ALA A 105 2.04 -11.08 2.28
C ALA A 105 0.83 -11.38 3.20
N GLY A 106 -0.24 -10.59 3.14
CA GLY A 106 -1.43 -10.74 3.99
C GLY A 106 -1.22 -10.39 5.46
N ARG A 107 -0.15 -9.65 5.79
CA ARG A 107 0.13 -9.14 7.15
C ARG A 107 -0.61 -7.85 7.44
N LEU A 108 -0.86 -7.05 6.39
CA LEU A 108 -1.81 -5.95 6.37
C LEU A 108 -2.93 -6.30 5.40
N ASP A 109 -4.14 -5.87 5.70
CA ASP A 109 -5.31 -6.12 4.86
C ASP A 109 -5.50 -5.06 3.79
N GLY A 110 -5.01 -3.85 4.07
CA GLY A 110 -5.04 -2.70 3.18
C GLY A 110 -4.03 -1.64 3.57
N PHE A 111 -3.89 -0.67 2.68
CA PHE A 111 -2.95 0.46 2.81
C PHE A 111 -3.47 1.66 2.03
N TRP A 112 -3.27 2.87 2.57
CA TRP A 112 -3.41 4.11 1.81
C TRP A 112 -2.34 5.11 2.22
N GLU A 113 -1.82 5.87 1.26
CA GLU A 113 -0.91 6.98 1.52
C GLU A 113 -0.93 7.98 0.37
N PHE A 114 -0.59 9.24 0.66
CA PHE A 114 -0.52 10.34 -0.29
C PHE A 114 0.88 10.89 -0.41
N GLY A 115 1.23 11.40 -1.60
CA GLY A 115 2.49 12.08 -1.84
C GLY A 115 3.72 11.17 -1.93
N LEU A 116 3.52 9.89 -2.20
CA LEU A 116 4.59 8.92 -2.41
C LEU A 116 5.27 9.10 -3.77
N GLN A 117 6.53 8.67 -3.83
CA GLN A 117 7.31 8.70 -5.05
C GLN A 117 7.30 7.31 -5.74
N PRO A 118 7.64 7.24 -7.05
CA PRO A 118 7.69 5.96 -7.76
C PRO A 118 8.54 4.87 -7.08
N TRP A 119 9.65 5.25 -6.47
CA TRP A 119 10.53 4.30 -5.77
C TRP A 119 9.94 3.74 -4.48
N ASP A 120 8.94 4.42 -3.88
CA ASP A 120 8.21 3.93 -2.72
C ASP A 120 7.20 2.86 -3.10
N THR A 121 6.65 2.93 -4.32
CA THR A 121 5.43 2.18 -4.70
C THR A 121 5.65 1.13 -5.77
N ALA A 122 6.57 1.35 -6.73
CA ALA A 122 6.66 0.52 -7.94
C ALA A 122 6.81 -0.98 -7.63
N ALA A 123 7.73 -1.35 -6.76
CA ALA A 123 7.93 -2.75 -6.37
C ALA A 123 6.71 -3.32 -5.61
N GLY A 124 6.17 -2.56 -4.67
CA GLY A 124 5.00 -2.95 -3.88
C GLY A 124 3.75 -3.16 -4.72
N VAL A 125 3.54 -2.33 -5.74
CA VAL A 125 2.42 -2.46 -6.69
C VAL A 125 2.46 -3.81 -7.38
N LEU A 126 3.60 -4.20 -7.95
CA LEU A 126 3.72 -5.50 -8.61
C LEU A 126 3.56 -6.66 -7.62
N LEU A 127 4.16 -6.57 -6.43
CA LEU A 127 4.00 -7.58 -5.38
C LEU A 127 2.53 -7.80 -5.04
N ILE A 128 1.75 -6.74 -4.82
CA ILE A 128 0.32 -6.84 -4.48
C ILE A 128 -0.47 -7.43 -5.64
N GLN A 129 -0.26 -6.99 -6.87
CA GLN A 129 -0.94 -7.51 -8.04
C GLN A 129 -0.68 -9.01 -8.22
N GLU A 130 0.58 -9.44 -8.11
CA GLU A 130 1.00 -10.84 -8.24
C GLU A 130 0.57 -11.71 -7.03
N ALA A 131 0.28 -11.09 -5.88
CA ALA A 131 -0.30 -11.75 -4.72
C ALA A 131 -1.84 -11.84 -4.77
N GLY A 132 -2.49 -11.30 -5.82
CA GLY A 132 -3.94 -11.32 -6.01
C GLY A 132 -4.67 -10.16 -5.31
N GLY A 133 -3.97 -9.10 -4.95
CA GLY A 133 -4.53 -7.86 -4.41
C GLY A 133 -4.91 -6.85 -5.48
N ARG A 134 -5.43 -5.72 -5.04
CA ARG A 134 -5.79 -4.57 -5.88
C ARG A 134 -5.02 -3.33 -5.47
N VAL A 135 -4.69 -2.51 -6.45
CA VAL A 135 -4.06 -1.21 -6.29
C VAL A 135 -4.78 -0.22 -7.18
N GLY A 136 -5.05 0.96 -6.69
CA GLY A 136 -5.69 2.04 -7.44
C GLY A 136 -5.44 3.39 -6.79
N THR A 137 -5.99 4.43 -7.43
CA THR A 137 -6.07 5.77 -6.85
C THR A 137 -7.16 5.85 -5.77
N PRO A 138 -7.22 6.92 -4.96
CA PRO A 138 -8.30 7.12 -3.99
C PRO A 138 -9.71 7.19 -4.60
N THR A 139 -9.83 7.35 -5.91
CA THR A 139 -11.09 7.31 -6.65
C THR A 139 -11.40 5.94 -7.25
N GLY A 140 -10.50 4.96 -7.08
CA GLY A 140 -10.64 3.63 -7.64
C GLY A 140 -10.24 3.50 -9.12
N ALA A 141 -9.66 4.56 -9.70
CA ALA A 141 -9.08 4.49 -11.04
C ALA A 141 -7.78 3.66 -11.03
N ASP A 142 -7.35 3.23 -12.22
CA ASP A 142 -6.09 2.52 -12.39
C ASP A 142 -4.92 3.37 -11.89
N TYR A 143 -4.03 2.73 -11.14
CA TYR A 143 -2.88 3.40 -10.55
C TYR A 143 -1.74 3.57 -11.57
N SER A 144 -1.20 4.77 -11.63
CA SER A 144 0.07 5.07 -12.29
C SER A 144 1.11 5.54 -11.28
N LEU A 145 2.40 5.26 -11.53
CA LEU A 145 3.48 5.62 -10.62
C LEU A 145 3.50 7.14 -10.35
N GLY A 146 3.62 7.51 -9.08
CA GLY A 146 3.62 8.90 -8.63
C GLY A 146 2.24 9.46 -8.28
N GLN A 147 1.18 8.68 -8.43
CA GLN A 147 -0.15 9.05 -7.94
C GLN A 147 -0.33 8.68 -6.45
N ASN A 148 -1.42 9.16 -5.87
CA ASN A 148 -1.86 8.73 -4.55
C ASN A 148 -2.39 7.30 -4.59
N ILE A 149 -2.16 6.52 -3.54
CA ILE A 149 -2.36 5.07 -3.58
C ILE A 149 -3.35 4.60 -2.52
N VAL A 150 -4.23 3.67 -2.94
CA VAL A 150 -5.00 2.77 -2.09
C VAL A 150 -4.72 1.35 -2.55
N ALA A 151 -4.46 0.45 -1.63
CA ALA A 151 -4.15 -0.94 -1.94
C ALA A 151 -4.75 -1.88 -0.89
N GLY A 152 -4.97 -3.15 -1.25
CA GLY A 152 -5.48 -4.15 -0.31
C GLY A 152 -5.82 -5.47 -0.98
N ASN A 153 -6.30 -6.41 -0.18
CA ASN A 153 -7.04 -7.53 -0.76
C ASN A 153 -8.32 -7.01 -1.43
N PRO A 154 -8.93 -7.73 -2.37
CA PRO A 154 -10.02 -7.18 -3.19
C PRO A 154 -11.21 -6.64 -2.39
N LYS A 155 -11.53 -7.24 -1.24
CA LYS A 155 -12.69 -6.84 -0.41
C LYS A 155 -12.40 -5.61 0.45
N VAL A 156 -11.29 -5.61 1.15
CA VAL A 156 -10.88 -4.47 1.98
C VAL A 156 -10.55 -3.26 1.10
N TYR A 157 -9.99 -3.46 -0.10
CA TYR A 157 -9.77 -2.39 -1.07
C TYR A 157 -11.08 -1.67 -1.43
N GLU A 158 -12.15 -2.40 -1.74
CA GLU A 158 -13.46 -1.81 -2.07
C GLU A 158 -14.03 -1.01 -0.88
N GLU A 159 -13.93 -1.53 0.32
CA GLU A 159 -14.39 -0.84 1.54
C GLU A 159 -13.52 0.38 1.91
N LEU A 160 -12.20 0.30 1.69
CA LEU A 160 -11.31 1.47 1.84
C LEU A 160 -11.71 2.58 0.88
N LEU A 161 -11.96 2.29 -0.40
CA LEU A 161 -12.43 3.29 -1.36
C LEU A 161 -13.76 3.90 -0.94
N ALA A 162 -14.71 3.10 -0.46
CA ALA A 162 -16.00 3.59 0.03
C ALA A 162 -15.85 4.50 1.25
N ALA A 163 -14.94 4.19 2.15
CA ALA A 163 -14.69 4.97 3.37
C ALA A 163 -13.90 6.25 3.10
N LEU A 164 -12.88 6.19 2.24
CA LEU A 164 -11.95 7.30 1.99
C LEU A 164 -12.45 8.25 0.89
N GLY A 165 -13.13 7.72 -0.14
CA GLY A 165 -13.54 8.47 -1.32
C GLY A 165 -14.34 9.75 -1.03
N PRO A 166 -15.39 9.71 -0.17
CA PRO A 166 -16.16 10.90 0.20
C PRO A 166 -15.34 11.99 0.90
N LEU A 167 -14.24 11.60 1.56
CA LEU A 167 -13.36 12.48 2.33
C LEU A 167 -12.16 12.96 1.52
N THR A 168 -11.94 12.40 0.32
CA THR A 168 -10.78 12.71 -0.52
C THR A 168 -10.98 14.03 -1.26
N PRO A 169 -10.22 15.10 -0.92
CA PRO A 169 -10.27 16.38 -1.65
C PRO A 169 -9.87 16.20 -3.11
N ALA A 170 -10.32 17.10 -3.98
CA ALA A 170 -10.01 17.07 -5.42
C ALA A 170 -8.48 16.98 -5.69
N ALA A 171 -7.68 17.69 -4.89
CA ALA A 171 -6.22 17.70 -5.02
C ALA A 171 -5.53 16.34 -4.72
N LEU A 172 -6.23 15.39 -4.06
CA LEU A 172 -5.69 14.07 -3.70
C LEU A 172 -6.32 12.91 -4.48
N ARG A 173 -7.14 13.20 -5.47
CA ARG A 173 -7.88 12.16 -6.22
C ARG A 173 -7.05 11.42 -7.28
N ALA A 174 -5.88 11.96 -7.60
CA ALA A 174 -4.97 11.37 -8.59
C ALA A 174 -3.69 10.86 -7.93
#